data_287c374397e27f0a53c9c12a32bc2bbe
#
_entry.id   287c374397e27f0a53c9c12a32bc2bbe
#
_cell.length_a   1.000
_cell.length_b   1.000
_cell.length_c   1.000
_cell.angle_alpha   90.00
_cell.angle_beta   90.00
_cell.angle_gamma   90.00
#
_symmetry.space_group_name_H-M   'P 1'
#
loop_
_entity.id
_entity.type
_entity.pdbx_description
1 polymer ?
#
loop_
_entity_poly.entity_id
_entity_poly.type
_entity_poly.pdbx_seq_one_letter_code
_entity_poly.pdbx_strand_id
1 'polypeptide(L)'
;MKHRLNYLLVGCVLVLAVACFLSVSRPLTFERQRAEREKVVMERLHIIGQAQETYCRQHGHYAESLDTLVRNGLLADSLQFVPYSDHERFSLRTTVEITPSGRSLPQMECGAHYRQYLHGLDEAAIGSLTEKAEQTGDYPGVKVGGF
;
A
#
# COMPACT_ATOMS: atom_id res chain seq x y z
N MET A 1 1.56 -6.10 58.45
CA MET A 1 2.49 -6.06 57.29
C MET A 1 2.02 -6.92 56.09
N LYS A 2 1.53 -8.15 56.30
CA LYS A 2 1.13 -9.06 55.19
C LYS A 2 0.03 -8.50 54.26
N HIS A 3 -0.95 -7.77 54.78
CA HIS A 3 -2.03 -7.18 53.93
C HIS A 3 -1.54 -6.11 52.99
N ARG A 4 -0.60 -5.26 53.41
CA ARG A 4 -0.03 -4.20 52.54
C ARG A 4 0.79 -4.81 51.40
N LEU A 5 1.53 -5.89 51.65
CA LEU A 5 2.28 -6.60 50.64
C LEU A 5 1.36 -7.24 49.58
N ASN A 6 0.23 -7.82 50.00
CA ASN A 6 -0.75 -8.43 49.11
C ASN A 6 -1.39 -7.37 48.18
N TYR A 7 -1.76 -6.19 48.69
CA TYR A 7 -2.29 -5.11 47.85
C TYR A 7 -1.26 -4.59 46.84
N LEU A 8 0.01 -4.56 47.26
CA LEU A 8 1.11 -4.14 46.36
C LEU A 8 1.32 -5.17 45.25
N LEU A 9 1.27 -6.46 45.56
CA LEU A 9 1.35 -7.54 44.59
C LEU A 9 0.17 -7.52 43.61
N VAL A 10 -1.06 -7.34 44.09
CA VAL A 10 -2.26 -7.23 43.26
C VAL A 10 -2.14 -5.99 42.31
N GLY A 11 -1.66 -4.87 42.84
CA GLY A 11 -1.39 -3.68 42.03
C GLY A 11 -0.37 -3.93 40.89
N CYS A 12 0.73 -4.60 41.21
CA CYS A 12 1.72 -4.98 40.21
C CYS A 12 1.16 -5.91 39.13
N VAL A 13 0.36 -6.89 39.50
CA VAL A 13 -0.29 -7.82 38.56
C VAL A 13 -1.24 -7.09 37.63
N LEU A 14 -2.04 -6.16 38.18
CA LEU A 14 -2.95 -5.34 37.36
C LEU A 14 -2.19 -4.44 36.35
N VAL A 15 -1.13 -3.79 36.80
CA VAL A 15 -0.29 -2.96 35.91
C VAL A 15 0.33 -3.81 34.80
N LEU A 16 0.87 -4.97 35.11
CA LEU A 16 1.42 -5.90 34.12
C LEU A 16 0.35 -6.39 33.15
N ALA A 17 -0.84 -6.75 33.65
CA ALA A 17 -1.95 -7.19 32.81
C ALA A 17 -2.38 -6.09 31.81
N VAL A 18 -2.49 -4.83 32.28
CA VAL A 18 -2.79 -3.68 31.42
C VAL A 18 -1.67 -3.43 30.40
N ALA A 19 -0.41 -3.49 30.81
CA ALA A 19 0.73 -3.32 29.94
C ALA A 19 0.77 -4.40 28.85
N CYS A 20 0.54 -5.66 29.20
CA CYS A 20 0.43 -6.76 28.23
C CYS A 20 -0.73 -6.55 27.25
N PHE A 21 -1.90 -6.18 27.76
CA PHE A 21 -3.07 -5.90 26.91
C PHE A 21 -2.81 -4.79 25.90
N LEU A 22 -2.25 -3.67 26.33
CA LEU A 22 -1.90 -2.56 25.44
C LEU A 22 -0.83 -2.93 24.42
N SER A 23 0.15 -3.76 24.83
CA SER A 23 1.23 -4.23 23.95
C SER A 23 0.72 -5.10 22.79
N VAL A 24 -0.33 -5.89 23.01
CA VAL A 24 -0.90 -6.78 21.97
C VAL A 24 -1.98 -6.09 21.14
N SER A 25 -2.77 -5.22 21.76
CA SER A 25 -3.92 -4.59 21.08
C SER A 25 -3.51 -3.59 20.00
N ARG A 26 -2.42 -2.85 20.18
CA ARG A 26 -1.96 -1.84 19.22
C ARG A 26 -1.53 -2.43 17.88
N PRO A 27 -0.66 -3.44 17.82
CA PRO A 27 -0.26 -4.03 16.54
C PRO A 27 -1.42 -4.70 15.80
N LEU A 28 -2.36 -5.33 16.51
CA LEU A 28 -3.53 -5.95 15.89
C LEU A 28 -4.45 -4.92 15.23
N THR A 29 -4.64 -3.76 15.86
CA THR A 29 -5.45 -2.67 15.29
C THR A 29 -4.80 -2.10 14.04
N PHE A 30 -3.49 -1.88 14.07
CA PHE A 30 -2.74 -1.39 12.91
C PHE A 30 -2.82 -2.36 11.72
N GLU A 31 -2.57 -3.65 11.94
CA GLU A 31 -2.64 -4.66 10.88
C GLU A 31 -4.04 -4.77 10.26
N ARG A 32 -5.07 -4.66 11.06
CA ARG A 32 -6.45 -4.66 10.57
C ARG A 32 -6.75 -3.44 9.70
N GLN A 33 -6.40 -2.23 10.16
CA GLN A 33 -6.58 -1.00 9.39
C GLN A 33 -5.74 -0.99 8.11
N ARG A 34 -4.52 -1.52 8.18
CA ARG A 34 -3.67 -1.73 7.03
C ARG A 34 -4.35 -2.62 6.00
N ALA A 35 -4.80 -3.81 6.39
CA ALA A 35 -5.45 -4.77 5.49
C ALA A 35 -6.71 -4.18 4.82
N GLU A 36 -7.52 -3.43 5.57
CA GLU A 36 -8.70 -2.76 5.03
C GLU A 36 -8.32 -1.70 3.98
N ARG A 37 -7.32 -0.87 4.25
CA ARG A 37 -6.84 0.16 3.32
C ARG A 37 -6.16 -0.45 2.09
N GLU A 38 -5.32 -1.46 2.27
CA GLU A 38 -4.68 -2.19 1.17
C GLU A 38 -5.71 -2.77 0.20
N LYS A 39 -6.79 -3.33 0.71
CA LYS A 39 -7.87 -3.85 -0.13
C LYS A 39 -8.45 -2.78 -1.04
N VAL A 40 -8.77 -1.60 -0.52
CA VAL A 40 -9.32 -0.48 -1.30
C VAL A 40 -8.33 0.02 -2.33
N VAL A 41 -7.03 0.11 -1.96
CA VAL A 41 -5.96 0.51 -2.87
C VAL A 41 -5.79 -0.51 -4.00
N MET A 42 -5.78 -1.79 -3.68
CA MET A 42 -5.68 -2.87 -4.67
C MET A 42 -6.86 -2.91 -5.64
N GLU A 43 -8.09 -2.66 -5.16
CA GLU A 43 -9.26 -2.53 -6.03
C GLU A 43 -9.08 -1.41 -7.05
N ARG A 44 -8.57 -0.23 -6.64
CA ARG A 44 -8.27 0.87 -7.58
C ARG A 44 -7.14 0.53 -8.53
N LEU A 45 -6.07 -0.09 -8.05
CA LEU A 45 -4.96 -0.54 -8.90
C LEU A 45 -5.42 -1.54 -9.96
N HIS A 46 -6.34 -2.44 -9.63
CA HIS A 46 -6.95 -3.36 -10.59
C HIS A 46 -7.72 -2.62 -11.69
N ILE A 47 -8.50 -1.60 -11.33
CA ILE A 47 -9.23 -0.78 -12.30
C ILE A 47 -8.25 -0.05 -13.23
N ILE A 48 -7.19 0.53 -12.67
CA ILE A 48 -6.13 1.19 -13.45
C ILE A 48 -5.46 0.17 -14.39
N GLY A 49 -5.14 -1.02 -13.91
CA GLY A 49 -4.57 -2.09 -14.70
C GLY A 49 -5.47 -2.48 -15.89
N GLN A 50 -6.77 -2.65 -15.68
CA GLN A 50 -7.73 -2.94 -16.75
C GLN A 50 -7.83 -1.79 -17.77
N ALA A 51 -7.80 -0.54 -17.31
CA ALA A 51 -7.78 0.64 -18.19
C ALA A 51 -6.50 0.66 -19.04
N GLN A 52 -5.36 0.36 -18.44
CA GLN A 52 -4.07 0.27 -19.13
C GLN A 52 -4.05 -0.86 -20.16
N GLU A 53 -4.58 -2.04 -19.84
CA GLU A 53 -4.68 -3.13 -20.80
C GLU A 53 -5.59 -2.79 -21.99
N THR A 54 -6.69 -2.08 -21.72
CA THR A 54 -7.61 -1.64 -22.75
C THR A 54 -6.93 -0.62 -23.66
N TYR A 55 -6.20 0.33 -23.10
CA TYR A 55 -5.40 1.29 -23.84
C TYR A 55 -4.32 0.60 -24.70
N CYS A 56 -3.60 -0.34 -24.11
CA CYS A 56 -2.54 -1.10 -24.80
C CYS A 56 -3.09 -1.91 -25.98
N ARG A 57 -4.26 -2.50 -25.87
CA ARG A 57 -4.92 -3.21 -26.99
C ARG A 57 -5.30 -2.28 -28.14
N GLN A 58 -5.61 -1.02 -27.85
CA GLN A 58 -6.00 -0.03 -28.87
C GLN A 58 -4.79 0.63 -29.55
N HIS A 59 -3.72 0.84 -28.80
CA HIS A 59 -2.57 1.67 -29.25
C HIS A 59 -1.26 0.88 -29.41
N GLY A 60 -1.20 -0.38 -28.94
CA GLY A 60 -0.01 -1.22 -29.00
C GLY A 60 1.03 -0.95 -27.90
N HIS A 61 0.78 -0.01 -27.00
CA HIS A 61 1.62 0.36 -25.86
C HIS A 61 0.76 0.84 -24.69
N TYR A 62 1.30 0.81 -23.48
CA TYR A 62 0.63 1.35 -22.29
C TYR A 62 0.67 2.88 -22.29
N ALA A 63 -0.33 3.50 -21.68
CA ALA A 63 -0.37 4.96 -21.51
C ALA A 63 0.74 5.40 -20.54
N GLU A 64 1.49 6.41 -20.90
CA GLU A 64 2.62 6.94 -20.11
C GLU A 64 2.16 7.70 -18.85
N SER A 65 0.90 8.12 -18.79
CA SER A 65 0.34 8.82 -17.65
C SER A 65 -1.11 8.43 -17.39
N LEU A 66 -1.54 8.54 -16.12
CA LEU A 66 -2.93 8.32 -15.74
C LEU A 66 -3.87 9.36 -16.38
N ASP A 67 -3.40 10.60 -16.57
CA ASP A 67 -4.15 11.65 -17.27
C ASP A 67 -4.50 11.25 -18.72
N THR A 68 -3.65 10.46 -19.38
CA THR A 68 -3.92 9.93 -20.70
C THR A 68 -5.11 8.98 -20.68
N LEU A 69 -5.21 8.12 -19.67
CA LEU A 69 -6.36 7.21 -19.50
C LEU A 69 -7.65 7.98 -19.21
N VAL A 70 -7.57 9.03 -18.39
CA VAL A 70 -8.71 9.89 -18.08
C VAL A 70 -9.21 10.61 -19.34
N ARG A 71 -8.31 11.22 -20.10
CA ARG A 71 -8.67 11.91 -21.36
C ARG A 71 -9.28 10.99 -22.42
N ASN A 72 -8.88 9.73 -22.43
CA ASN A 72 -9.45 8.72 -23.34
C ASN A 72 -10.74 8.09 -22.79
N GLY A 73 -11.23 8.53 -21.62
CA GLY A 73 -12.46 8.01 -21.01
C GLY A 73 -12.35 6.58 -20.48
N LEU A 74 -11.12 6.07 -20.32
CA LEU A 74 -10.85 4.71 -19.81
C LEU A 74 -10.73 4.66 -18.29
N LEU A 75 -10.48 5.80 -17.63
CA LEU A 75 -10.34 5.94 -16.19
C LEU A 75 -11.10 7.17 -15.70
N ALA A 76 -11.85 7.03 -14.62
CA ALA A 76 -12.44 8.20 -13.97
C ALA A 76 -11.37 9.04 -13.28
N ASP A 77 -11.47 10.37 -13.35
CA ASP A 77 -10.49 11.30 -12.80
C ASP A 77 -10.20 11.05 -11.31
N SER A 78 -11.22 10.72 -10.53
CA SER A 78 -11.08 10.43 -9.10
C SER A 78 -10.26 9.17 -8.78
N LEU A 79 -10.11 8.25 -9.74
CA LEU A 79 -9.42 6.98 -9.53
C LEU A 79 -7.91 7.07 -9.74
N GLN A 80 -7.39 8.19 -10.23
CA GLN A 80 -5.94 8.41 -10.35
C GLN A 80 -5.26 8.72 -9.01
N PHE A 81 -6.05 9.02 -7.97
CA PHE A 81 -5.54 9.38 -6.66
C PHE A 81 -5.55 8.19 -5.69
N VAL A 82 -4.49 8.10 -4.90
CA VAL A 82 -4.36 7.06 -3.85
C VAL A 82 -5.37 7.32 -2.73
N PRO A 83 -6.19 6.33 -2.35
CA PRO A 83 -7.09 6.47 -1.21
C PRO A 83 -6.33 6.78 0.07
N TYR A 84 -6.93 7.55 0.96
CA TYR A 84 -6.38 7.92 2.26
C TYR A 84 -5.10 8.77 2.22
N SER A 85 -4.69 9.24 1.05
CA SER A 85 -3.58 10.18 0.88
C SER A 85 -4.08 11.61 0.72
N ASP A 86 -3.18 12.59 0.85
CA ASP A 86 -3.46 14.01 0.57
C ASP A 86 -3.45 14.29 -0.95
N HIS A 87 -4.38 13.69 -1.70
CA HIS A 87 -4.48 13.83 -3.17
C HIS A 87 -3.22 13.40 -3.93
N GLU A 88 -2.42 12.49 -3.36
CA GLU A 88 -1.30 11.92 -4.07
C GLU A 88 -1.77 10.96 -5.16
N ARG A 89 -1.09 10.98 -6.30
CA ARG A 89 -1.40 10.10 -7.43
C ARG A 89 -0.68 8.77 -7.28
N PHE A 90 -1.28 7.74 -7.87
CA PHE A 90 -0.58 6.47 -8.07
C PHE A 90 0.69 6.69 -8.91
N SER A 91 1.76 6.00 -8.54
CA SER A 91 2.98 5.96 -9.36
C SER A 91 2.74 5.06 -10.56
N LEU A 92 3.07 5.54 -11.76
CA LEU A 92 2.97 4.77 -12.99
C LEU A 92 4.32 4.78 -13.69
N ARG A 93 4.79 3.60 -14.07
CA ARG A 93 5.96 3.40 -14.91
C ARG A 93 5.57 2.53 -16.09
N THR A 94 6.02 2.91 -17.28
CA THR A 94 5.83 2.12 -18.49
C THR A 94 7.15 1.98 -19.21
N THR A 95 7.39 0.82 -19.79
CA THR A 95 8.56 0.55 -20.62
C THR A 95 8.19 -0.37 -21.78
N VAL A 96 9.04 -0.44 -22.77
CA VAL A 96 8.93 -1.39 -23.89
C VAL A 96 10.22 -2.18 -23.93
N GLU A 97 10.13 -3.46 -23.65
CA GLU A 97 11.25 -4.37 -23.79
C GLU A 97 11.27 -4.96 -25.20
N ILE A 98 12.43 -4.95 -25.82
CA ILE A 98 12.64 -5.61 -27.12
C ILE A 98 13.23 -6.97 -26.86
N THR A 99 12.47 -8.03 -27.15
CA THR A 99 12.92 -9.40 -27.02
C THR A 99 14.03 -9.71 -28.03
N PRO A 100 14.88 -10.74 -27.78
CA PRO A 100 15.92 -11.17 -28.73
C PRO A 100 15.39 -11.54 -30.12
N SER A 101 14.10 -11.86 -30.24
CA SER A 101 13.39 -12.12 -31.50
C SER A 101 12.90 -10.83 -32.20
N GLY A 102 13.21 -9.64 -31.68
CA GLY A 102 12.79 -8.34 -32.24
C GLY A 102 11.34 -7.97 -31.96
N ARG A 103 10.64 -8.70 -31.09
CA ARG A 103 9.27 -8.40 -30.69
C ARG A 103 9.26 -7.37 -29.57
N SER A 104 8.48 -6.30 -29.71
CA SER A 104 8.22 -5.34 -28.64
C SER A 104 7.25 -5.93 -27.62
N LEU A 105 7.64 -5.92 -26.34
CA LEU A 105 6.81 -6.32 -25.23
C LEU A 105 6.59 -5.11 -24.33
N PRO A 106 5.42 -4.46 -24.40
CA PRO A 106 5.11 -3.37 -23.50
C PRO A 106 4.91 -3.91 -22.08
N GLN A 107 5.45 -3.19 -21.12
CA GLN A 107 5.34 -3.50 -19.69
C GLN A 107 4.90 -2.26 -18.94
N MET A 108 4.19 -2.47 -17.84
CA MET A 108 3.78 -1.38 -16.95
C MET A 108 3.85 -1.83 -15.50
N GLU A 109 4.10 -0.88 -14.63
CA GLU A 109 4.02 -1.01 -13.19
C GLU A 109 3.26 0.20 -12.64
N CYS A 110 2.22 -0.07 -11.86
CA CYS A 110 1.46 0.96 -11.17
C CYS A 110 1.34 0.61 -9.69
N GLY A 111 1.60 1.55 -8.80
CA GLY A 111 1.60 1.26 -7.38
C GLY A 111 1.37 2.47 -6.47
N ALA A 112 1.23 2.19 -5.18
CA ALA A 112 1.15 3.15 -4.11
C ALA A 112 2.05 2.71 -2.95
N HIS A 113 2.81 3.64 -2.38
CA HIS A 113 3.69 3.39 -1.25
C HIS A 113 2.91 3.32 0.08
N TYR A 114 3.47 2.59 1.06
CA TYR A 114 2.90 2.51 2.42
C TYR A 114 2.61 3.88 3.01
N ARG A 115 3.52 4.84 2.87
CA ARG A 115 3.37 6.19 3.42
C ARG A 115 2.19 6.96 2.83
N GLN A 116 1.79 6.66 1.62
CA GLN A 116 0.66 7.32 0.95
C GLN A 116 -0.67 6.86 1.56
N TYR A 117 -0.96 5.57 1.50
CA TYR A 117 -2.28 5.07 1.89
C TYR A 117 -2.41 4.69 3.38
N LEU A 118 -1.30 4.59 4.11
CA LEU A 118 -1.33 4.40 5.57
C LEU A 118 -1.17 5.72 6.32
N HIS A 119 -1.15 6.85 5.61
CA HIS A 119 -1.06 8.18 6.22
C HIS A 119 -2.05 8.35 7.39
N GLY A 120 -1.57 8.91 8.50
CA GLY A 120 -2.36 9.11 9.73
C GLY A 120 -2.51 7.87 10.62
N LEU A 121 -1.89 6.75 10.27
CA LEU A 121 -1.72 5.61 11.18
C LEU A 121 -0.39 5.72 11.96
N ASP A 122 0.02 4.62 12.62
CA ASP A 122 1.26 4.57 13.40
C ASP A 122 2.49 4.74 12.49
N GLU A 123 3.13 5.91 12.56
CA GLU A 123 4.30 6.27 11.74
C GLU A 123 5.50 5.35 11.99
N ALA A 124 5.67 4.86 13.22
CA ALA A 124 6.77 3.94 13.53
C ALA A 124 6.56 2.57 12.86
N ALA A 125 5.32 2.08 12.84
CA ALA A 125 4.96 0.86 12.14
C ALA A 125 5.12 1.01 10.62
N ILE A 126 4.70 2.15 10.04
CA ILE A 126 4.87 2.45 8.62
C ILE A 126 6.35 2.51 8.25
N GLY A 127 7.18 3.17 9.06
CA GLY A 127 8.63 3.24 8.87
C GLY A 127 9.27 1.86 8.85
N SER A 128 8.91 1.01 9.81
CA SER A 128 9.39 -0.38 9.91
C SER A 128 9.01 -1.23 8.68
N LEU A 129 7.78 -1.08 8.18
CA LEU A 129 7.34 -1.77 6.96
C LEU A 129 8.12 -1.31 5.73
N THR A 130 8.33 -0.02 5.59
CA THR A 130 9.09 0.56 4.48
C THR A 130 10.53 0.08 4.49
N GLU A 131 11.20 0.17 5.65
CA GLU A 131 12.57 -0.29 5.82
C GLU A 131 12.72 -1.79 5.53
N LYS A 132 11.78 -2.60 6.00
CA LYS A 132 11.79 -4.04 5.71
C LYS A 132 11.66 -4.33 4.22
N ALA A 133 10.77 -3.63 3.51
CA ALA A 133 10.63 -3.79 2.06
C ALA A 133 11.89 -3.38 1.32
N GLU A 134 12.52 -2.27 1.72
CA GLU A 134 13.80 -1.81 1.14
C GLU A 134 14.93 -2.83 1.38
N GLN A 135 15.01 -3.43 2.57
CA GLN A 135 16.02 -4.45 2.90
C GLN A 135 15.85 -5.74 2.09
N THR A 136 14.61 -6.12 1.78
CA THR A 136 14.31 -7.30 0.95
C THR A 136 14.32 -7.02 -0.54
N GLY A 137 14.44 -5.75 -0.95
CA GLY A 137 14.37 -5.33 -2.35
C GLY A 137 12.94 -5.38 -2.91
N ASP A 138 11.94 -5.45 -2.03
CA ASP A 138 10.54 -5.43 -2.41
C ASP A 138 10.03 -4.00 -2.61
N TYR A 139 8.93 -3.87 -3.34
CA TYR A 139 8.26 -2.57 -3.46
C TYR A 139 7.68 -2.14 -2.11
N PRO A 140 8.00 -0.93 -1.61
CA PRO A 140 7.56 -0.47 -0.29
C PRO A 140 6.08 -0.03 -0.30
N GLY A 141 5.19 -0.93 -0.63
CA GLY A 141 3.77 -0.68 -0.80
C GLY A 141 3.05 -1.79 -1.53
N VAL A 142 2.03 -1.44 -2.29
CA VAL A 142 1.28 -2.34 -3.17
C VAL A 142 1.39 -1.89 -4.62
N LYS A 143 1.53 -2.84 -5.53
CA LYS A 143 1.64 -2.58 -6.97
C LYS A 143 0.95 -3.64 -7.81
N VAL A 144 0.64 -3.28 -9.05
CA VAL A 144 0.20 -4.18 -10.12
C VAL A 144 1.12 -4.05 -11.33
N GLY A 145 1.30 -5.13 -12.07
CA GLY A 145 2.30 -5.21 -13.13
C GLY A 145 3.72 -5.41 -12.56
N GLY A 146 4.72 -5.25 -13.40
CA GLY A 146 6.13 -5.36 -13.04
C GLY A 146 7.01 -5.51 -14.27
N PHE A 147 8.30 -5.28 -14.05
CA PHE A 147 9.36 -5.44 -15.03
C PHE A 147 10.18 -6.67 -14.70
#